data_4fd369671c3a104d181d877dc3f48d5e
#
_entry.id   4fd369671c3a104d181d877dc3f48d5e
#
_cell.length_a   1.000
_cell.length_b   1.000
_cell.length_c   1.000
_cell.angle_alpha   90.00
_cell.angle_beta   90.00
_cell.angle_gamma   90.00
#
_symmetry.space_group_name_H-M   'P 1'
#
loop_
_entity.id
_entity.type
_entity.pdbx_description
1 polymer ?
#
loop_
_entity_poly.entity_id
_entity_poly.type
_entity_poly.pdbx_seq_one_letter_code
_entity_poly.pdbx_strand_id
1 'polypeptide(L)'
;MKRADVIDLIRFHSEDNEVAFNETASRIAKEFEDTGHGDLAGYIMSLLARTRTFIPQTLEQPYEYLQQVVINNDPLPLPECISQEIHGLINALNRNMGINTVLFYGAPGTGKTETVKQIARILGKKLFSVDFNLIIDSKLGETSKNINRVFSEIKDIGSDSLFLFDEIDALALDRIGQNDVREMGRATSSLLKELDGLDGCASIIATTNLHDKLDKALLRRFDAQINFDKYSHEDLAEIALLIIKSQSKRYDFIKYDSRTLKKIFDTCISIPNPGELKNIIKTSIAFSDPTVETDYLARLYLQLNDMDKVDIEVLRKQGFTLREIEALTGISRSTIARNLKG
;
A
#
# COMPACT_ATOMS: atom_id res chain seq x y z
N MET A 1 6.21 17.26 34.71
CA MET A 1 6.89 17.67 33.45
C MET A 1 7.31 19.13 33.54
N LYS A 2 8.60 19.42 33.45
CA LYS A 2 9.15 20.78 33.53
C LYS A 2 9.17 21.42 32.15
N ARG A 3 9.00 22.76 32.05
CA ARG A 3 9.07 23.48 30.76
C ARG A 3 10.41 23.25 30.05
N ALA A 4 11.50 23.07 30.81
CA ALA A 4 12.82 22.76 30.28
C ALA A 4 12.85 21.45 29.48
N ASP A 5 12.19 20.39 29.97
CA ASP A 5 12.17 19.09 29.34
C ASP A 5 11.51 19.12 27.94
N VAL A 6 10.47 19.96 27.76
CA VAL A 6 9.81 20.15 26.45
C VAL A 6 10.74 20.88 25.47
N ILE A 7 11.45 21.90 25.95
CA ILE A 7 12.42 22.66 25.15
C ILE A 7 13.58 21.76 24.73
N ASP A 8 14.09 20.94 25.65
CA ASP A 8 15.17 20.01 25.37
C ASP A 8 14.76 18.93 24.35
N LEU A 9 13.53 18.38 24.43
CA LEU A 9 13.04 17.46 23.42
C LEU A 9 12.98 18.10 22.04
N ILE A 10 12.44 19.32 21.90
CA ILE A 10 12.36 20.02 20.62
C ILE A 10 13.76 20.32 20.09
N ARG A 11 14.69 20.75 20.94
CA ARG A 11 16.07 21.03 20.56
C ARG A 11 16.77 19.78 20.07
N PHE A 12 16.75 18.67 20.82
CA PHE A 12 17.43 17.43 20.45
C PHE A 12 16.85 16.81 19.18
N HIS A 13 15.53 16.96 18.97
CA HIS A 13 14.91 16.55 17.70
C HIS A 13 15.37 17.41 16.52
N SER A 14 15.49 18.73 16.69
CA SER A 14 15.95 19.65 15.64
C SER A 14 17.46 19.51 15.32
N GLU A 15 18.24 19.01 16.27
CA GLU A 15 19.68 18.74 16.16
C GLU A 15 19.98 17.30 15.68
N ASP A 16 18.96 16.49 15.34
CA ASP A 16 19.04 15.05 15.00
C ASP A 16 19.79 14.22 16.06
N ASN A 17 19.78 14.66 17.33
CA ASN A 17 20.42 13.97 18.43
C ASN A 17 19.48 12.95 19.08
N GLU A 18 19.33 11.78 18.43
CA GLU A 18 18.44 10.71 18.87
C GLU A 18 18.75 10.18 20.27
N VAL A 19 20.03 10.16 20.68
CA VAL A 19 20.43 9.64 22.00
C VAL A 19 19.91 10.54 23.11
N ALA A 20 20.21 11.84 23.04
CA ALA A 20 19.75 12.81 24.03
C ALA A 20 18.22 12.98 24.02
N PHE A 21 17.58 12.86 22.86
CA PHE A 21 16.12 12.83 22.73
C PHE A 21 15.51 11.65 23.49
N ASN A 22 16.01 10.42 23.26
CA ASN A 22 15.52 9.20 23.89
C ASN A 22 15.75 9.21 25.42
N GLU A 23 16.89 9.72 25.89
CA GLU A 23 17.17 9.86 27.32
C GLU A 23 16.20 10.84 28.00
N THR A 24 15.95 11.99 27.37
CA THR A 24 15.03 13.00 27.89
C THR A 24 13.60 12.49 27.92
N ALA A 25 13.15 11.83 26.84
CA ALA A 25 11.83 11.25 26.76
C ALA A 25 11.61 10.11 27.77
N SER A 26 12.63 9.26 27.99
CA SER A 26 12.59 8.19 29.01
C SER A 26 12.49 8.77 30.44
N ARG A 27 13.18 9.86 30.69
CA ARG A 27 13.10 10.57 31.97
C ARG A 27 11.71 11.14 32.22
N ILE A 28 11.09 11.72 31.20
CA ILE A 28 9.72 12.24 31.25
C ILE A 28 8.72 11.09 31.50
N ALA A 29 8.88 9.95 30.82
CA ALA A 29 8.04 8.78 31.06
C ALA A 29 8.09 8.32 32.51
N LYS A 30 9.29 8.28 33.11
CA LYS A 30 9.47 7.93 34.53
C LYS A 30 8.81 8.94 35.47
N GLU A 31 8.89 10.26 35.20
CA GLU A 31 8.14 11.27 35.96
C GLU A 31 6.62 11.04 35.90
N PHE A 32 6.08 10.65 34.76
CA PHE A 32 4.66 10.30 34.64
C PHE A 32 4.29 9.06 35.43
N GLU A 33 5.13 8.05 35.45
CA GLU A 33 4.95 6.84 36.26
C GLU A 33 4.92 7.18 37.74
N ASP A 34 5.90 7.99 38.25
CA ASP A 34 6.01 8.42 39.62
C ASP A 34 4.83 9.30 40.09
N THR A 35 4.15 9.98 39.12
CA THR A 35 2.99 10.84 39.42
C THR A 35 1.64 10.12 39.24
N GLY A 36 1.65 8.81 39.04
CA GLY A 36 0.43 7.98 38.93
C GLY A 36 -0.19 7.95 37.53
N HIS A 37 0.51 8.45 36.52
CA HIS A 37 0.06 8.41 35.10
C HIS A 37 0.80 7.30 34.34
N GLY A 38 0.72 6.06 34.82
CA GLY A 38 1.41 4.90 34.26
C GLY A 38 1.08 4.63 32.79
N ASP A 39 -0.16 4.92 32.37
CA ASP A 39 -0.60 4.74 30.98
C ASP A 39 0.16 5.66 30.02
N LEU A 40 0.39 6.93 30.40
CA LEU A 40 1.18 7.88 29.62
C LEU A 40 2.66 7.49 29.60
N ALA A 41 3.20 7.00 30.72
CA ALA A 41 4.56 6.50 30.79
C ALA A 41 4.77 5.32 29.85
N GLY A 42 3.87 4.33 29.88
CA GLY A 42 3.88 3.16 29.00
C GLY A 42 3.78 3.55 27.51
N TYR A 43 2.93 4.51 27.19
CA TYR A 43 2.80 5.02 25.82
C TYR A 43 4.08 5.69 25.31
N ILE A 44 4.70 6.57 26.11
CA ILE A 44 5.98 7.21 25.74
C ILE A 44 7.07 6.15 25.53
N MET A 45 7.19 5.17 26.42
CA MET A 45 8.17 4.10 26.31
C MET A 45 7.95 3.23 25.07
N SER A 46 6.69 2.97 24.68
CA SER A 46 6.36 2.24 23.45
C SER A 46 6.76 3.00 22.18
N LEU A 47 6.62 4.32 22.16
CA LEU A 47 7.08 5.17 21.07
C LEU A 47 8.61 5.15 20.94
N LEU A 48 9.34 5.16 22.07
CA LEU A 48 10.80 5.13 22.09
C LEU A 48 11.37 3.77 21.68
N ALA A 49 10.70 2.67 22.04
CA ALA A 49 11.15 1.31 21.73
C ALA A 49 11.07 0.94 20.25
N ARG A 50 10.48 1.79 19.39
CA ARG A 50 10.18 1.49 17.95
C ARG A 50 9.55 0.11 17.73
N THR A 51 9.10 -0.54 18.77
CA THR A 51 8.40 -1.81 18.72
C THR A 51 6.92 -1.55 18.55
N ARG A 52 6.37 -1.94 17.42
CA ARG A 52 4.93 -1.86 17.04
C ARG A 52 4.02 -2.77 17.92
N THR A 53 4.35 -3.05 19.15
CA THR A 53 3.72 -4.10 19.97
C THR A 53 3.17 -3.64 21.31
N PHE A 54 2.83 -2.36 21.49
CA PHE A 54 2.04 -1.97 22.66
C PHE A 54 1.06 -0.85 22.29
N ILE A 55 -0.11 -1.27 21.80
CA ILE A 55 -1.31 -0.44 21.90
C ILE A 55 -1.81 -0.67 23.32
N PRO A 56 -1.92 0.37 24.20
CA PRO A 56 -2.52 0.21 25.51
C PRO A 56 -3.91 -0.41 25.34
N GLN A 57 -4.23 -1.48 26.04
CA GLN A 57 -5.54 -2.15 26.01
C GLN A 57 -6.71 -1.25 26.44
N THR A 58 -6.46 -0.02 26.84
CA THR A 58 -7.46 1.02 27.14
C THR A 58 -7.94 1.80 25.92
N LEU A 59 -7.36 1.58 24.74
CA LEU A 59 -8.04 1.88 23.48
C LEU A 59 -8.73 0.59 23.06
N GLU A 60 -9.79 0.19 23.77
CA GLU A 60 -10.84 -0.65 23.20
C GLU A 60 -11.12 -0.07 21.82
N GLN A 61 -10.95 -0.88 20.78
CA GLN A 61 -11.45 -0.48 19.46
C GLN A 61 -12.95 -0.34 19.69
N PRO A 62 -13.52 0.87 19.63
CA PRO A 62 -14.91 1.08 20.01
C PRO A 62 -15.86 0.40 19.02
N TYR A 63 -15.31 -0.25 17.99
CA TYR A 63 -16.03 -0.82 16.86
C TYR A 63 -15.66 -2.31 16.70
N GLU A 64 -16.70 -3.12 16.51
CA GLU A 64 -16.56 -4.58 16.38
C GLU A 64 -16.07 -5.00 14.99
N TYR A 65 -16.48 -4.27 13.93
CA TYR A 65 -16.26 -4.62 12.54
C TYR A 65 -15.30 -3.68 11.80
N LEU A 66 -14.95 -2.55 12.41
CA LEU A 66 -14.13 -1.52 11.80
C LEU A 66 -12.74 -1.45 12.47
N GLN A 67 -11.70 -1.54 11.67
CA GLN A 67 -10.32 -1.40 12.12
C GLN A 67 -9.71 -0.11 11.58
N GLN A 68 -9.16 0.72 12.46
CA GLN A 68 -8.46 1.92 12.02
C GLN A 68 -7.15 1.54 11.31
N VAL A 69 -6.98 2.02 10.09
CA VAL A 69 -5.80 1.76 9.25
C VAL A 69 -4.72 2.79 9.52
N VAL A 70 -3.51 2.33 9.80
CA VAL A 70 -2.34 3.20 9.90
C VAL A 70 -1.91 3.64 8.49
N ILE A 71 -1.88 4.93 8.26
CA ILE A 71 -1.52 5.53 6.98
C ILE A 71 -0.01 5.82 6.97
N ASN A 72 0.73 5.13 6.09
CA ASN A 72 2.17 5.38 5.90
C ASN A 72 2.39 6.58 4.95
N ASN A 73 3.54 7.24 5.11
CA ASN A 73 3.90 8.41 4.30
C ASN A 73 4.59 8.07 2.97
N ASP A 74 4.70 6.80 2.60
CA ASP A 74 5.36 6.40 1.36
C ASP A 74 4.52 6.87 0.14
N PRO A 75 5.10 7.64 -0.79
CA PRO A 75 4.40 8.05 -1.98
C PRO A 75 4.13 6.83 -2.88
N LEU A 76 2.91 6.73 -3.39
CA LEU A 76 2.56 5.75 -4.41
C LEU A 76 2.52 6.45 -5.76
N PRO A 77 3.45 6.16 -6.68
CA PRO A 77 3.37 6.65 -8.04
C PRO A 77 2.21 5.96 -8.79
N LEU A 78 1.35 6.76 -9.40
CA LEU A 78 0.24 6.31 -10.23
C LEU A 78 0.43 6.82 -11.66
N PRO A 79 -0.04 6.08 -12.69
CA PRO A 79 -0.11 6.56 -14.05
C PRO A 79 -0.95 7.85 -14.14
N GLU A 80 -0.63 8.70 -15.11
CA GLU A 80 -1.31 9.98 -15.28
C GLU A 80 -2.84 9.81 -15.41
N CYS A 81 -3.30 8.82 -16.18
CA CYS A 81 -4.73 8.56 -16.38
C CYS A 81 -5.46 8.20 -15.08
N ILE A 82 -4.86 7.37 -14.21
CA ILE A 82 -5.44 7.02 -12.91
C ILE A 82 -5.32 8.22 -11.96
N SER A 83 -4.18 8.90 -11.96
CA SER A 83 -3.93 10.08 -11.14
C SER A 83 -4.96 11.19 -11.35
N GLN A 84 -5.34 11.45 -12.60
CA GLN A 84 -6.39 12.42 -12.95
C GLN A 84 -7.76 12.02 -12.39
N GLU A 85 -8.16 10.75 -12.52
CA GLU A 85 -9.41 10.25 -11.94
C GLU A 85 -9.41 10.37 -10.41
N ILE A 86 -8.27 10.04 -9.77
CA ILE A 86 -8.11 10.17 -8.31
C ILE A 86 -8.14 11.63 -7.85
N HIS A 87 -7.51 12.56 -8.57
CA HIS A 87 -7.60 13.98 -8.28
C HIS A 87 -9.04 14.49 -8.40
N GLY A 88 -9.77 14.05 -9.43
CA GLY A 88 -11.20 14.33 -9.58
C GLY A 88 -12.02 13.84 -8.38
N LEU A 89 -11.75 12.61 -7.94
CA LEU A 89 -12.42 12.02 -6.77
C LEU A 89 -12.11 12.80 -5.48
N ILE A 90 -10.83 13.14 -5.23
CA ILE A 90 -10.44 13.93 -4.04
C ILE A 90 -11.17 15.28 -4.04
N ASN A 91 -11.26 15.95 -5.18
CA ASN A 91 -11.98 17.21 -5.30
C ASN A 91 -13.49 17.06 -5.05
N ALA A 92 -14.10 15.96 -5.54
CA ALA A 92 -15.52 15.67 -5.33
C ALA A 92 -15.83 15.39 -3.85
N LEU A 93 -15.00 14.57 -3.18
CA LEU A 93 -15.12 14.27 -1.76
C LEU A 93 -14.91 15.51 -0.88
N ASN A 94 -13.94 16.36 -1.23
CA ASN A 94 -13.62 17.57 -0.47
C ASN A 94 -14.73 18.64 -0.56
N ARG A 95 -15.46 18.66 -1.68
CA ARG A 95 -16.55 19.61 -1.94
C ARG A 95 -17.95 19.05 -1.65
N ASN A 96 -18.04 17.83 -1.13
CA ASN A 96 -19.29 17.13 -0.88
C ASN A 96 -20.24 17.15 -2.11
N MET A 97 -19.70 16.77 -3.29
CA MET A 97 -20.45 16.82 -4.57
C MET A 97 -21.41 15.62 -4.76
N GLY A 98 -21.76 14.92 -3.69
CA GLY A 98 -22.67 13.77 -3.75
C GLY A 98 -22.02 12.48 -4.28
N ILE A 99 -20.69 12.42 -4.39
CA ILE A 99 -19.92 11.20 -4.68
C ILE A 99 -19.49 10.61 -3.34
N ASN A 100 -20.18 9.58 -2.87
CA ASN A 100 -19.96 9.01 -1.53
C ASN A 100 -19.54 7.55 -1.58
N THR A 101 -19.86 6.84 -2.66
CA THR A 101 -19.57 5.42 -2.84
C THR A 101 -18.76 5.22 -4.12
N VAL A 102 -17.54 4.70 -4.01
CA VAL A 102 -16.63 4.53 -5.16
C VAL A 102 -16.07 3.12 -5.19
N LEU A 103 -16.01 2.52 -6.37
CA LEU A 103 -15.43 1.21 -6.59
C LEU A 103 -14.09 1.32 -7.34
N PHE A 104 -13.01 0.81 -6.73
CA PHE A 104 -11.72 0.60 -7.39
C PHE A 104 -11.62 -0.85 -7.84
N TYR A 105 -11.39 -1.08 -9.11
CA TYR A 105 -11.30 -2.42 -9.66
C TYR A 105 -10.08 -2.61 -10.55
N GLY A 106 -9.64 -3.86 -10.71
CA GLY A 106 -8.49 -4.24 -11.51
C GLY A 106 -7.72 -5.40 -10.88
N ALA A 107 -6.68 -5.88 -11.53
CA ALA A 107 -5.87 -7.02 -11.12
C ALA A 107 -5.25 -6.84 -9.71
N PRO A 108 -4.92 -7.94 -9.02
CA PRO A 108 -4.19 -7.87 -7.76
C PRO A 108 -2.86 -7.11 -7.92
N GLY A 109 -2.47 -6.37 -6.88
CA GLY A 109 -1.18 -5.66 -6.88
C GLY A 109 -1.13 -4.37 -7.70
N THR A 110 -2.24 -3.87 -8.26
CA THR A 110 -2.31 -2.61 -9.02
C THR A 110 -2.35 -1.35 -8.14
N GLY A 111 -2.34 -1.48 -6.82
CA GLY A 111 -2.24 -0.34 -5.89
C GLY A 111 -3.57 0.23 -5.39
N LYS A 112 -4.71 -0.44 -5.61
CA LYS A 112 -6.06 0.01 -5.18
C LYS A 112 -6.09 0.41 -3.70
N THR A 113 -5.79 -0.50 -2.81
CA THR A 113 -5.79 -0.29 -1.35
C THR A 113 -4.83 0.80 -0.91
N GLU A 114 -3.62 0.85 -1.49
CA GLU A 114 -2.64 1.90 -1.18
C GLU A 114 -3.11 3.28 -1.65
N THR A 115 -3.83 3.35 -2.77
CA THR A 115 -4.42 4.61 -3.26
C THR A 115 -5.48 5.13 -2.29
N VAL A 116 -6.31 4.25 -1.69
CA VAL A 116 -7.29 4.68 -0.67
C VAL A 116 -6.59 5.29 0.55
N LYS A 117 -5.47 4.70 1.00
CA LYS A 117 -4.65 5.27 2.08
C LYS A 117 -4.11 6.66 1.72
N GLN A 118 -3.66 6.85 0.47
CA GLN A 118 -3.19 8.15 -0.02
C GLN A 118 -4.32 9.19 -0.06
N ILE A 119 -5.52 8.80 -0.52
CA ILE A 119 -6.70 9.67 -0.53
C ILE A 119 -7.04 10.12 0.90
N ALA A 120 -7.12 9.18 1.85
CA ALA A 120 -7.39 9.50 3.25
C ALA A 120 -6.35 10.49 3.83
N ARG A 121 -5.07 10.28 3.51
CA ARG A 121 -3.99 11.19 3.90
C ARG A 121 -4.16 12.59 3.32
N ILE A 122 -4.45 12.70 2.03
CA ILE A 122 -4.61 14.00 1.33
C ILE A 122 -5.82 14.74 1.88
N LEU A 123 -6.92 14.03 2.17
CA LEU A 123 -8.12 14.60 2.76
C LEU A 123 -7.98 14.90 4.27
N GLY A 124 -6.91 14.44 4.93
CA GLY A 124 -6.73 14.56 6.38
C GLY A 124 -7.75 13.75 7.18
N LYS A 125 -8.39 12.73 6.57
CA LYS A 125 -9.41 11.90 7.20
C LYS A 125 -8.81 10.64 7.84
N LYS A 126 -9.43 10.15 8.92
CA LYS A 126 -9.15 8.82 9.45
C LYS A 126 -9.62 7.77 8.45
N LEU A 127 -8.86 6.69 8.31
CA LEU A 127 -9.24 5.56 7.46
C LEU A 127 -9.63 4.37 8.33
N PHE A 128 -10.82 3.81 8.09
CA PHE A 128 -11.28 2.58 8.69
C PHE A 128 -11.45 1.51 7.61
N SER A 129 -10.95 0.31 7.86
CA SER A 129 -11.16 -0.86 6.99
C SER A 129 -12.21 -1.77 7.60
N VAL A 130 -13.09 -2.27 6.76
CA VAL A 130 -14.07 -3.31 7.11
C VAL A 130 -13.44 -4.67 6.92
N ASP A 131 -13.51 -5.54 7.94
CA ASP A 131 -13.08 -6.93 7.84
C ASP A 131 -14.27 -7.83 7.48
N PHE A 132 -14.37 -8.21 6.21
CA PHE A 132 -15.43 -9.09 5.73
C PHE A 132 -15.40 -10.49 6.33
N ASN A 133 -14.24 -10.96 6.83
CA ASN A 133 -14.16 -12.25 7.51
C ASN A 133 -14.92 -12.28 8.83
N LEU A 134 -15.03 -11.12 9.51
CA LEU A 134 -15.85 -10.98 10.73
C LEU A 134 -17.33 -10.85 10.41
N ILE A 135 -17.67 -10.41 9.21
CA ILE A 135 -19.06 -10.20 8.78
C ILE A 135 -19.70 -11.49 8.31
N ILE A 136 -18.96 -12.32 7.58
CA ILE A 136 -19.46 -13.57 7.00
C ILE A 136 -19.57 -14.61 8.13
N ASP A 137 -20.78 -15.04 8.42
CA ASP A 137 -21.07 -16.11 9.40
C ASP A 137 -21.74 -17.28 8.71
N SER A 138 -21.44 -18.48 9.15
CA SER A 138 -22.08 -19.73 8.69
C SER A 138 -23.52 -19.89 9.14
N LYS A 139 -23.98 -19.07 10.12
CA LYS A 139 -25.35 -19.12 10.63
C LYS A 139 -26.29 -18.29 9.79
N LEU A 140 -27.41 -18.87 9.43
CA LEU A 140 -28.43 -18.27 8.58
C LEU A 140 -28.92 -16.91 9.14
N GLY A 141 -28.75 -15.82 8.35
CA GLY A 141 -29.20 -14.48 8.68
C GLY A 141 -28.24 -13.65 9.55
N GLU A 142 -27.17 -14.21 10.10
CA GLU A 142 -26.21 -13.44 10.90
C GLU A 142 -25.38 -12.51 10.03
N THR A 143 -24.94 -12.94 8.84
CA THR A 143 -24.21 -12.08 7.87
C THR A 143 -24.98 -10.79 7.57
N SER A 144 -26.29 -10.88 7.32
CA SER A 144 -27.13 -9.68 7.07
C SER A 144 -27.21 -8.77 8.29
N LYS A 145 -27.27 -9.32 9.50
CA LYS A 145 -27.27 -8.52 10.74
C LYS A 145 -25.93 -7.85 10.97
N ASN A 146 -24.82 -8.56 10.69
CA ASN A 146 -23.48 -8.01 10.82
C ASN A 146 -23.27 -6.86 9.84
N ILE A 147 -23.75 -6.97 8.59
CA ILE A 147 -23.73 -5.85 7.63
C ILE A 147 -24.46 -4.62 8.21
N ASN A 148 -25.67 -4.80 8.77
CA ASN A 148 -26.41 -3.68 9.35
C ASN A 148 -25.66 -3.03 10.53
N ARG A 149 -24.94 -3.82 11.36
CA ARG A 149 -24.10 -3.31 12.45
C ARG A 149 -22.93 -2.51 11.93
N VAL A 150 -22.22 -3.02 10.90
CA VAL A 150 -21.13 -2.27 10.22
C VAL A 150 -21.61 -0.88 9.79
N PHE A 151 -22.75 -0.81 9.12
CA PHE A 151 -23.27 0.48 8.67
C PHE A 151 -23.77 1.37 9.80
N SER A 152 -24.21 0.80 10.94
CA SER A 152 -24.47 1.57 12.15
C SER A 152 -23.19 2.19 12.69
N GLU A 153 -22.10 1.42 12.81
CA GLU A 153 -20.78 1.93 13.23
C GLU A 153 -20.26 3.02 12.28
N ILE A 154 -20.43 2.84 10.95
CA ILE A 154 -20.05 3.84 9.94
C ILE A 154 -20.83 5.16 10.15
N LYS A 155 -22.13 5.08 10.40
CA LYS A 155 -22.99 6.25 10.65
C LYS A 155 -22.60 6.96 11.96
N ASP A 156 -22.23 6.21 12.99
CA ASP A 156 -21.79 6.75 14.29
C ASP A 156 -20.46 7.51 14.17
N ILE A 157 -19.51 7.01 13.32
CA ILE A 157 -18.24 7.68 13.06
C ILE A 157 -18.42 8.93 12.20
N GLY A 158 -19.31 8.86 11.21
CA GLY A 158 -19.71 10.00 10.39
C GLY A 158 -18.70 10.40 9.30
N SER A 159 -18.91 11.61 8.75
CA SER A 159 -18.26 12.11 7.54
C SER A 159 -16.77 12.49 7.67
N ASP A 160 -16.24 12.58 8.90
CA ASP A 160 -14.83 12.96 9.14
C ASP A 160 -13.85 11.82 8.86
N SER A 161 -14.37 10.68 8.44
CA SER A 161 -13.62 9.48 8.14
C SER A 161 -13.88 8.97 6.73
N LEU A 162 -12.97 8.13 6.25
CA LEU A 162 -13.08 7.39 5.01
C LEU A 162 -13.15 5.89 5.35
N PHE A 163 -14.03 5.16 4.69
CA PHE A 163 -14.23 3.73 4.93
C PHE A 163 -13.77 2.93 3.73
N LEU A 164 -12.90 1.95 3.97
CA LEU A 164 -12.38 1.03 2.98
C LEU A 164 -13.08 -0.32 3.09
N PHE A 165 -13.76 -0.72 2.03
CA PHE A 165 -14.32 -2.06 1.84
C PHE A 165 -13.36 -2.85 0.95
N ASP A 166 -12.29 -3.39 1.58
CA ASP A 166 -11.24 -4.07 0.83
C ASP A 166 -11.68 -5.47 0.41
N GLU A 167 -11.47 -5.83 -0.87
CA GLU A 167 -11.84 -7.12 -1.44
C GLU A 167 -13.34 -7.47 -1.24
N ILE A 168 -14.24 -6.54 -1.63
CA ILE A 168 -15.70 -6.75 -1.51
C ILE A 168 -16.19 -8.01 -2.24
N ASP A 169 -15.39 -8.57 -3.14
CA ASP A 169 -15.62 -9.84 -3.82
C ASP A 169 -15.62 -11.05 -2.86
N ALA A 170 -15.11 -10.94 -1.64
CA ALA A 170 -15.29 -11.94 -0.59
C ALA A 170 -16.77 -12.28 -0.38
N LEU A 171 -17.66 -11.30 -0.50
CA LEU A 171 -19.12 -11.50 -0.49
C LEU A 171 -19.65 -12.20 -1.76
N ALA A 172 -18.85 -12.30 -2.85
CA ALA A 172 -19.25 -12.88 -4.12
C ALA A 172 -18.73 -14.32 -4.33
N LEU A 173 -17.70 -14.75 -3.60
CA LEU A 173 -16.98 -16.01 -3.85
C LEU A 173 -17.55 -17.26 -3.17
N ASP A 174 -18.35 -17.12 -2.11
CA ASP A 174 -18.90 -18.27 -1.38
C ASP A 174 -20.12 -18.90 -2.08
N ARG A 175 -19.90 -19.54 -3.24
CA ARG A 175 -20.97 -20.13 -4.06
C ARG A 175 -20.95 -21.67 -4.11
N ILE A 176 -20.36 -22.37 -3.12
CA ILE A 176 -20.15 -23.81 -3.24
C ILE A 176 -21.30 -24.67 -2.67
N GLY A 177 -22.27 -24.10 -1.91
CA GLY A 177 -23.39 -24.84 -1.33
C GLY A 177 -24.77 -24.28 -1.72
N GLN A 178 -25.80 -25.16 -1.85
CA GLN A 178 -27.17 -24.69 -2.18
C GLN A 178 -27.80 -23.80 -1.10
N ASN A 179 -27.37 -23.92 0.16
CA ASN A 179 -27.81 -23.06 1.27
C ASN A 179 -27.09 -21.72 1.27
N ASP A 180 -25.84 -21.67 0.81
CA ASP A 180 -24.98 -20.49 0.76
C ASP A 180 -25.46 -19.48 -0.28
N VAL A 181 -26.04 -19.92 -1.40
CA VAL A 181 -26.59 -19.02 -2.44
C VAL A 181 -27.72 -18.14 -1.92
N ARG A 182 -28.58 -18.66 -1.00
CA ARG A 182 -29.69 -17.88 -0.42
C ARG A 182 -29.19 -16.88 0.63
N GLU A 183 -28.19 -17.27 1.42
CA GLU A 183 -27.58 -16.42 2.44
C GLU A 183 -26.84 -15.25 1.77
N MET A 184 -26.04 -15.54 0.76
CA MET A 184 -25.34 -14.52 -0.02
C MET A 184 -26.30 -13.56 -0.73
N GLY A 185 -27.38 -14.05 -1.31
CA GLY A 185 -28.41 -13.18 -1.88
C GLY A 185 -29.05 -12.23 -0.85
N ARG A 186 -29.20 -12.68 0.42
CA ARG A 186 -29.68 -11.82 1.52
C ARG A 186 -28.60 -10.84 1.96
N ALA A 187 -27.34 -11.27 2.09
CA ALA A 187 -26.21 -10.43 2.42
C ALA A 187 -26.03 -9.32 1.38
N THR A 188 -26.02 -9.66 0.10
CA THR A 188 -25.99 -8.70 -1.00
C THR A 188 -27.15 -7.72 -0.94
N SER A 189 -28.38 -8.23 -0.70
CA SER A 189 -29.57 -7.36 -0.58
C SER A 189 -29.49 -6.41 0.61
N SER A 190 -28.93 -6.85 1.76
CA SER A 190 -28.69 -6.00 2.92
C SER A 190 -27.65 -4.94 2.61
N LEU A 191 -26.53 -5.32 1.96
CA LEU A 191 -25.49 -4.39 1.54
C LEU A 191 -26.04 -3.31 0.61
N LEU A 192 -26.83 -3.70 -0.41
CA LEU A 192 -27.46 -2.77 -1.33
C LEU A 192 -28.34 -1.75 -0.62
N LYS A 193 -29.19 -2.24 0.33
CA LYS A 193 -30.08 -1.39 1.12
C LYS A 193 -29.32 -0.40 1.99
N GLU A 194 -28.23 -0.84 2.61
CA GLU A 194 -27.42 0.04 3.46
C GLU A 194 -26.62 1.06 2.65
N LEU A 195 -26.10 0.68 1.47
CA LEU A 195 -25.45 1.63 0.54
C LEU A 195 -26.44 2.70 0.08
N ASP A 196 -27.69 2.32 -0.27
CA ASP A 196 -28.75 3.26 -0.64
C ASP A 196 -29.12 4.21 0.53
N GLY A 197 -28.94 3.79 1.79
CA GLY A 197 -29.29 4.55 2.99
C GLY A 197 -28.17 5.40 3.59
N LEU A 198 -27.04 5.57 2.88
CA LEU A 198 -25.91 6.37 3.40
C LEU A 198 -26.14 7.89 3.36
N ASP A 199 -27.01 8.38 2.45
CA ASP A 199 -27.42 9.79 2.33
C ASP A 199 -26.29 10.84 2.52
N GLY A 200 -25.07 10.51 2.10
CA GLY A 200 -23.90 11.37 2.22
C GLY A 200 -23.27 11.50 3.61
N CYS A 201 -23.76 10.72 4.59
CA CYS A 201 -23.20 10.75 5.95
C CYS A 201 -21.80 10.12 6.08
N ALA A 202 -21.36 9.35 5.08
CA ALA A 202 -20.05 8.71 5.05
C ALA A 202 -19.52 8.56 3.62
N SER A 203 -18.19 8.47 3.48
CA SER A 203 -17.53 8.19 2.21
C SER A 203 -16.94 6.78 2.23
N ILE A 204 -17.39 5.92 1.30
CA ILE A 204 -16.93 4.53 1.17
C ILE A 204 -16.16 4.35 -0.13
N ILE A 205 -14.97 3.75 -0.06
CA ILE A 205 -14.25 3.26 -1.23
C ILE A 205 -14.15 1.75 -1.11
N ALA A 206 -14.73 1.04 -2.05
CA ALA A 206 -14.63 -0.41 -2.15
C ALA A 206 -13.53 -0.80 -3.15
N THR A 207 -12.85 -1.93 -2.91
CA THR A 207 -11.92 -2.52 -3.86
C THR A 207 -12.37 -3.91 -4.28
N THR A 208 -12.05 -4.31 -5.51
CA THR A 208 -12.28 -5.68 -6.00
C THR A 208 -11.24 -6.09 -7.02
N ASN A 209 -10.90 -7.37 -7.02
CA ASN A 209 -10.10 -8.01 -8.07
C ASN A 209 -10.97 -8.75 -9.09
N LEU A 210 -12.29 -8.86 -8.85
CA LEU A 210 -13.23 -9.69 -9.61
C LEU A 210 -14.44 -8.88 -10.10
N HIS A 211 -14.19 -7.72 -10.69
CA HIS A 211 -15.23 -6.80 -11.18
C HIS A 211 -16.32 -7.50 -12.01
N ASP A 212 -15.92 -8.36 -12.94
CA ASP A 212 -16.84 -9.05 -13.85
C ASP A 212 -17.72 -10.10 -13.15
N LYS A 213 -17.37 -10.47 -11.91
CA LYS A 213 -18.13 -11.44 -11.10
C LYS A 213 -19.10 -10.75 -10.11
N LEU A 214 -18.98 -9.44 -9.95
CA LEU A 214 -19.90 -8.68 -9.07
C LEU A 214 -21.30 -8.57 -9.70
N ASP A 215 -22.30 -8.58 -8.83
CA ASP A 215 -23.68 -8.37 -9.24
C ASP A 215 -23.86 -6.95 -9.85
N LYS A 216 -24.53 -6.88 -11.00
CA LYS A 216 -24.83 -5.62 -11.68
C LYS A 216 -25.66 -4.65 -10.80
N ALA A 217 -26.47 -5.18 -9.89
CA ALA A 217 -27.22 -4.34 -8.93
C ALA A 217 -26.27 -3.67 -7.94
N LEU A 218 -25.22 -4.38 -7.50
CA LEU A 218 -24.19 -3.81 -6.65
C LEU A 218 -23.37 -2.75 -7.37
N LEU A 219 -22.93 -3.02 -8.61
CA LEU A 219 -22.16 -2.07 -9.42
C LEU A 219 -22.90 -0.74 -9.64
N ARG A 220 -24.23 -0.75 -9.72
CA ARG A 220 -25.08 0.45 -9.88
C ARG A 220 -25.19 1.31 -8.62
N ARG A 221 -24.74 0.81 -7.46
CA ARG A 221 -24.79 1.56 -6.18
C ARG A 221 -23.51 2.38 -5.96
N PHE A 222 -22.50 2.16 -6.80
CA PHE A 222 -21.31 3.00 -6.76
C PHE A 222 -21.50 4.23 -7.66
N ASP A 223 -21.33 5.41 -7.09
CA ASP A 223 -21.42 6.70 -7.78
C ASP A 223 -20.33 6.84 -8.86
N ALA A 224 -19.17 6.22 -8.61
CA ALA A 224 -18.05 6.20 -9.55
C ALA A 224 -17.32 4.84 -9.51
N GLN A 225 -16.71 4.48 -10.64
CA GLN A 225 -15.90 3.27 -10.77
C GLN A 225 -14.58 3.65 -11.44
N ILE A 226 -13.45 3.28 -10.81
CA ILE A 226 -12.10 3.61 -11.30
C ILE A 226 -11.34 2.32 -11.62
N ASN A 227 -10.87 2.22 -12.86
CA ASN A 227 -10.12 1.08 -13.37
C ASN A 227 -8.62 1.23 -13.09
N PHE A 228 -8.05 0.26 -12.38
CA PHE A 228 -6.62 0.18 -12.05
C PHE A 228 -5.81 -0.74 -12.98
N ASP A 229 -6.38 -1.23 -14.08
CA ASP A 229 -5.65 -2.02 -15.09
C ASP A 229 -5.06 -1.16 -16.23
N LYS A 230 -5.10 0.17 -16.09
CA LYS A 230 -4.69 1.14 -17.10
C LYS A 230 -3.19 1.50 -16.99
N TYR A 231 -2.31 0.53 -16.75
CA TYR A 231 -0.86 0.78 -16.75
C TYR A 231 -0.28 0.51 -18.12
N SER A 232 0.42 1.50 -18.69
CA SER A 232 1.27 1.28 -19.86
C SER A 232 2.61 0.67 -19.45
N HIS A 233 3.35 0.15 -20.42
CA HIS A 233 4.72 -0.34 -20.18
C HIS A 233 5.62 0.78 -19.64
N GLU A 234 5.48 1.99 -20.16
CA GLU A 234 6.20 3.18 -19.76
C GLU A 234 5.88 3.57 -18.30
N ASP A 235 4.61 3.54 -17.91
CA ASP A 235 4.17 3.82 -16.52
C ASP A 235 4.83 2.85 -15.54
N LEU A 236 4.82 1.54 -15.85
CA LEU A 236 5.41 0.52 -15.00
C LEU A 236 6.93 0.68 -14.89
N ALA A 237 7.60 1.04 -15.97
CA ALA A 237 9.04 1.32 -15.97
C ALA A 237 9.35 2.57 -15.12
N GLU A 238 8.56 3.64 -15.20
CA GLU A 238 8.73 4.83 -14.37
C GLU A 238 8.50 4.53 -12.88
N ILE A 239 7.47 3.76 -12.56
CA ILE A 239 7.19 3.31 -11.18
C ILE A 239 8.40 2.52 -10.63
N ALA A 240 8.94 1.59 -11.42
CA ALA A 240 10.12 0.82 -11.04
C ALA A 240 11.34 1.71 -10.76
N LEU A 241 11.60 2.68 -11.62
CA LEU A 241 12.69 3.65 -11.44
C LEU A 241 12.52 4.47 -10.16
N LEU A 242 11.30 4.90 -9.85
CA LEU A 242 11.00 5.65 -8.62
C LEU A 242 11.21 4.77 -7.37
N ILE A 243 10.78 3.50 -7.40
CA ILE A 243 10.99 2.55 -6.31
C ILE A 243 12.50 2.34 -6.08
N ILE A 244 13.28 2.04 -7.14
CA ILE A 244 14.73 1.82 -7.03
C ILE A 244 15.43 3.07 -6.53
N LYS A 245 15.05 4.26 -7.04
CA LYS A 245 15.59 5.55 -6.58
C LYS A 245 15.31 5.80 -5.09
N SER A 246 14.14 5.42 -4.61
CA SER A 246 13.83 5.49 -3.17
C SER A 246 14.70 4.54 -2.35
N GLN A 247 14.93 3.31 -2.84
CA GLN A 247 15.79 2.34 -2.16
C GLN A 247 17.28 2.76 -2.18
N SER A 248 17.77 3.36 -3.27
CA SER A 248 19.15 3.84 -3.35
C SER A 248 19.46 5.02 -2.40
N LYS A 249 18.43 5.77 -1.97
CA LYS A 249 18.57 6.77 -0.90
C LYS A 249 18.62 6.15 0.50
N ARG A 250 18.06 4.95 0.66
CA ARG A 250 17.98 4.26 1.94
C ARG A 250 19.20 3.35 2.20
N TYR A 251 19.81 2.84 1.12
CA TYR A 251 20.89 1.87 1.17
C TYR A 251 22.06 2.35 0.31
N ASP A 252 23.18 2.70 0.94
CA ASP A 252 24.37 3.29 0.30
C ASP A 252 25.08 2.34 -0.68
N PHE A 253 24.84 1.02 -0.57
CA PHE A 253 25.43 0.02 -1.46
C PHE A 253 24.69 -0.13 -2.80
N ILE A 254 23.62 0.62 -3.05
CA ILE A 254 22.84 0.57 -4.30
C ILE A 254 23.23 1.73 -5.20
N LYS A 255 23.87 1.44 -6.31
CA LYS A 255 24.16 2.45 -7.33
C LYS A 255 22.97 2.62 -8.26
N TYR A 256 22.33 3.78 -8.20
CA TYR A 256 21.25 4.12 -9.12
C TYR A 256 21.83 4.53 -10.48
N ASP A 257 21.63 3.70 -11.50
CA ASP A 257 21.96 4.00 -12.91
C ASP A 257 20.68 3.99 -13.76
N SER A 258 20.09 5.16 -13.95
CA SER A 258 18.84 5.31 -14.68
C SER A 258 18.92 4.85 -16.13
N ARG A 259 20.10 4.92 -16.77
CA ARG A 259 20.29 4.51 -18.16
C ARG A 259 20.24 3.00 -18.31
N THR A 260 21.00 2.29 -17.49
CA THR A 260 21.01 0.82 -17.49
C THR A 260 19.66 0.26 -17.08
N LEU A 261 19.01 0.86 -16.04
CA LEU A 261 17.70 0.46 -15.59
C LEU A 261 16.63 0.64 -16.67
N LYS A 262 16.59 1.78 -17.37
CA LYS A 262 15.65 1.97 -18.48
C LYS A 262 15.79 0.89 -19.53
N LYS A 263 17.02 0.57 -19.95
CA LYS A 263 17.25 -0.50 -20.92
C LYS A 263 16.79 -1.88 -20.43
N ILE A 264 16.98 -2.17 -19.13
CA ILE A 264 16.46 -3.41 -18.53
C ILE A 264 14.95 -3.48 -18.70
N PHE A 265 14.22 -2.41 -18.39
CA PHE A 265 12.77 -2.38 -18.55
C PHE A 265 12.34 -2.38 -20.01
N ASP A 266 13.03 -1.65 -20.89
CA ASP A 266 12.74 -1.61 -22.33
C ASP A 266 12.93 -2.99 -23.02
N THR A 267 13.76 -3.87 -22.46
CA THR A 267 13.99 -5.23 -22.99
C THR A 267 12.97 -6.26 -22.48
N CYS A 268 12.19 -5.93 -21.47
CA CYS A 268 11.17 -6.82 -20.95
C CYS A 268 9.97 -6.90 -21.90
N ILE A 269 9.51 -8.11 -22.19
CA ILE A 269 8.29 -8.33 -23.01
C ILE A 269 7.05 -7.83 -22.25
N SER A 270 7.01 -8.03 -20.94
CA SER A 270 5.92 -7.60 -20.07
C SER A 270 6.48 -7.26 -18.70
N ILE A 271 6.22 -6.03 -18.23
CA ILE A 271 6.54 -5.64 -16.86
C ILE A 271 5.35 -6.03 -15.98
N PRO A 272 5.58 -6.71 -14.85
CA PRO A 272 4.50 -7.11 -13.95
C PRO A 272 3.86 -5.91 -13.26
N ASN A 273 2.68 -6.13 -12.66
CA ASN A 273 1.94 -5.11 -11.92
C ASN A 273 2.78 -4.49 -10.79
N PRO A 274 2.49 -3.26 -10.35
CA PRO A 274 3.31 -2.53 -9.36
C PRO A 274 3.62 -3.29 -8.07
N GLY A 275 2.70 -4.11 -7.58
CA GLY A 275 2.89 -4.93 -6.38
C GLY A 275 3.94 -6.01 -6.56
N GLU A 276 3.87 -6.76 -7.65
CA GLU A 276 4.83 -7.79 -8.01
C GLU A 276 6.18 -7.17 -8.37
N LEU A 277 6.17 -6.08 -9.15
CA LEU A 277 7.36 -5.31 -9.50
C LEU A 277 8.11 -4.81 -8.27
N LYS A 278 7.40 -4.30 -7.26
CA LYS A 278 7.97 -3.90 -5.97
C LYS A 278 8.65 -5.07 -5.25
N ASN A 279 8.04 -6.27 -5.30
CA ASN A 279 8.63 -7.47 -4.70
C ASN A 279 9.88 -7.94 -5.47
N ILE A 280 9.86 -7.94 -6.79
CA ILE A 280 11.02 -8.26 -7.64
C ILE A 280 12.17 -7.31 -7.33
N ILE A 281 11.93 -6.00 -7.31
CA ILE A 281 12.96 -5.00 -6.98
C ILE A 281 13.51 -5.25 -5.56
N LYS A 282 12.62 -5.44 -4.58
CA LYS A 282 13.01 -5.69 -3.19
C LYS A 282 13.88 -6.93 -3.05
N THR A 283 13.50 -8.05 -3.68
CA THR A 283 14.25 -9.31 -3.62
C THR A 283 15.58 -9.22 -4.39
N SER A 284 15.58 -8.56 -5.55
CA SER A 284 16.82 -8.33 -6.32
C SER A 284 17.87 -7.55 -5.49
N ILE A 285 17.41 -6.54 -4.75
CA ILE A 285 18.27 -5.76 -3.86
C ILE A 285 18.69 -6.57 -2.62
N ALA A 286 17.72 -7.22 -1.95
CA ALA A 286 17.98 -7.91 -0.69
C ALA A 286 18.93 -9.11 -0.82
N PHE A 287 18.94 -9.75 -2.00
CA PHE A 287 19.80 -10.92 -2.26
C PHE A 287 21.06 -10.56 -3.07
N SER A 288 21.29 -9.29 -3.38
CA SER A 288 22.52 -8.83 -4.02
C SER A 288 23.69 -8.84 -3.05
N ASP A 289 24.91 -8.96 -3.59
CA ASP A 289 26.15 -8.81 -2.82
C ASP A 289 26.34 -7.31 -2.45
N PRO A 290 26.31 -6.96 -1.17
CA PRO A 290 26.46 -5.56 -0.75
C PRO A 290 27.84 -4.95 -1.03
N THR A 291 28.85 -5.78 -1.39
CA THR A 291 30.17 -5.31 -1.79
C THR A 291 30.23 -4.90 -3.25
N VAL A 292 29.20 -5.25 -4.05
CA VAL A 292 29.11 -4.96 -5.49
C VAL A 292 27.90 -4.11 -5.78
N GLU A 293 28.08 -2.80 -5.88
CA GLU A 293 27.01 -1.80 -6.03
C GLU A 293 26.00 -2.04 -7.19
N THR A 294 26.35 -2.89 -8.14
CA THR A 294 25.58 -3.18 -9.36
C THR A 294 25.03 -4.61 -9.41
N ASP A 295 25.31 -5.49 -8.43
CA ASP A 295 24.89 -6.89 -8.45
C ASP A 295 23.34 -7.04 -8.55
N TYR A 296 22.60 -6.16 -7.92
CA TYR A 296 21.14 -6.15 -7.99
C TYR A 296 20.59 -5.98 -9.42
N LEU A 297 21.33 -5.31 -10.32
CA LEU A 297 20.92 -5.12 -11.73
C LEU A 297 20.88 -6.44 -12.49
N ALA A 298 21.87 -7.33 -12.25
CA ALA A 298 21.90 -8.66 -12.84
C ALA A 298 20.68 -9.49 -12.39
N ARG A 299 20.40 -9.48 -11.09
CA ARG A 299 19.25 -10.21 -10.52
C ARG A 299 17.92 -9.66 -11.04
N LEU A 300 17.81 -8.33 -11.10
CA LEU A 300 16.60 -7.66 -11.64
C LEU A 300 16.39 -8.04 -13.11
N TYR A 301 17.42 -8.00 -13.94
CA TYR A 301 17.35 -8.38 -15.34
C TYR A 301 16.92 -9.84 -15.52
N LEU A 302 17.49 -10.76 -14.74
CA LEU A 302 17.15 -12.19 -14.80
C LEU A 302 15.72 -12.46 -14.40
N GLN A 303 15.25 -11.87 -13.28
CA GLN A 303 13.89 -12.07 -12.79
C GLN A 303 12.84 -11.48 -13.73
N LEU A 304 13.09 -10.31 -14.33
CA LEU A 304 12.15 -9.68 -15.25
C LEU A 304 12.07 -10.40 -16.61
N ASN A 305 13.12 -11.10 -17.02
CA ASN A 305 13.15 -11.82 -18.30
C ASN A 305 12.97 -13.35 -18.14
N ASP A 306 12.69 -13.84 -16.93
CA ASP A 306 12.57 -15.27 -16.59
C ASP A 306 13.77 -16.10 -17.12
N MET A 307 14.97 -15.63 -16.82
CA MET A 307 16.23 -16.21 -17.26
C MET A 307 17.07 -16.70 -16.09
N ASP A 308 17.79 -17.83 -16.28
CA ASP A 308 18.72 -18.37 -15.28
C ASP A 308 20.10 -17.73 -15.31
N LYS A 309 20.53 -17.25 -16.48
CA LYS A 309 21.88 -16.69 -16.70
C LYS A 309 21.85 -15.50 -17.64
N VAL A 310 22.74 -14.55 -17.36
CA VAL A 310 22.97 -13.40 -18.22
C VAL A 310 23.87 -13.83 -19.39
N ASP A 311 23.39 -13.63 -20.63
CA ASP A 311 24.15 -13.92 -21.85
C ASP A 311 24.66 -12.63 -22.48
N ILE A 312 25.99 -12.56 -22.71
CA ILE A 312 26.69 -11.39 -23.27
C ILE A 312 26.22 -11.07 -24.70
N GLU A 313 25.96 -12.09 -25.51
CA GLU A 313 25.56 -11.89 -26.89
C GLU A 313 24.10 -11.35 -26.94
N VAL A 314 23.22 -11.86 -26.08
CA VAL A 314 21.84 -11.39 -25.95
C VAL A 314 21.83 -9.93 -25.52
N LEU A 315 22.59 -9.57 -24.47
CA LEU A 315 22.69 -8.18 -24.00
C LEU A 315 23.23 -7.26 -25.12
N ARG A 316 24.19 -7.75 -25.91
CA ARG A 316 24.74 -6.95 -27.02
C ARG A 316 23.71 -6.71 -28.11
N LYS A 317 22.90 -7.70 -28.46
CA LYS A 317 21.80 -7.60 -29.42
C LYS A 317 20.70 -6.67 -28.92
N GLN A 318 20.46 -6.63 -27.63
CA GLN A 318 19.52 -5.72 -26.94
C GLN A 318 20.06 -4.28 -26.80
N GLY A 319 21.27 -4.00 -27.30
CA GLY A 319 21.85 -2.65 -27.34
C GLY A 319 22.56 -2.20 -26.07
N PHE A 320 22.90 -3.11 -25.14
CA PHE A 320 23.71 -2.77 -23.98
C PHE A 320 25.17 -2.47 -24.41
N THR A 321 25.74 -1.44 -23.80
CA THR A 321 27.17 -1.07 -23.99
C THR A 321 28.05 -2.02 -23.20
N LEU A 322 29.38 -2.09 -23.56
CA LEU A 322 30.32 -2.92 -22.82
C LEU A 322 30.40 -2.60 -21.33
N ARG A 323 30.13 -1.32 -20.93
CA ARG A 323 30.12 -0.90 -19.53
C ARG A 323 28.86 -1.41 -18.81
N GLU A 324 27.72 -1.37 -19.47
CA GLU A 324 26.46 -1.89 -18.92
C GLU A 324 26.49 -3.43 -18.82
N ILE A 325 27.12 -4.11 -19.82
CA ILE A 325 27.33 -5.56 -19.77
C ILE A 325 28.29 -5.95 -18.63
N GLU A 326 29.36 -5.18 -18.40
CA GLU A 326 30.25 -5.36 -17.25
C GLU A 326 29.48 -5.24 -15.93
N ALA A 327 28.59 -4.25 -15.80
CA ALA A 327 27.75 -4.07 -14.60
C ALA A 327 26.77 -5.22 -14.37
N LEU A 328 26.23 -5.83 -15.45
CA LEU A 328 25.26 -6.94 -15.39
C LEU A 328 25.93 -8.32 -15.23
N THR A 329 27.19 -8.48 -15.64
CA THR A 329 27.86 -9.79 -15.64
C THR A 329 29.02 -9.91 -14.67
N GLY A 330 29.53 -8.78 -14.15
CA GLY A 330 30.77 -8.74 -13.38
C GLY A 330 32.04 -9.04 -14.20
N ILE A 331 31.92 -9.29 -15.53
CA ILE A 331 33.04 -9.62 -16.42
C ILE A 331 33.66 -8.33 -16.94
N SER A 332 35.01 -8.25 -16.95
CA SER A 332 35.71 -7.04 -17.40
C SER A 332 35.42 -6.73 -18.88
N ARG A 333 35.38 -5.44 -19.23
CA ARG A 333 35.13 -4.95 -20.60
C ARG A 333 36.08 -5.54 -21.62
N SER A 334 37.37 -5.74 -21.25
CA SER A 334 38.37 -6.36 -22.11
C SER A 334 38.05 -7.81 -22.45
N THR A 335 37.58 -8.58 -21.48
CA THR A 335 37.12 -9.96 -21.68
C THR A 335 35.85 -10.02 -22.52
N ILE A 336 34.85 -9.15 -22.23
CA ILE A 336 33.61 -9.04 -23.01
C ILE A 336 33.94 -8.69 -24.49
N ALA A 337 34.83 -7.70 -24.73
CA ALA A 337 35.20 -7.30 -26.08
C ALA A 337 35.93 -8.43 -26.85
N ARG A 338 36.67 -9.29 -26.16
CA ARG A 338 37.31 -10.47 -26.76
C ARG A 338 36.31 -11.56 -27.11
N ASN A 339 35.35 -11.84 -26.21
CA ASN A 339 34.30 -12.84 -26.43
C ASN A 339 33.36 -12.48 -27.59
N LEU A 340 33.15 -11.18 -27.84
CA LEU A 340 32.30 -10.69 -28.93
C LEU A 340 33.00 -10.61 -30.30
N LYS A 341 34.34 -10.83 -30.35
CA LYS A 341 35.15 -10.82 -31.59
C LYS A 341 35.52 -12.22 -32.09
N GLY A 342 35.37 -13.25 -31.27
CA GLY A 342 35.51 -14.65 -31.63
C GLY A 342 34.24 -15.26 -32.11
#